data_a41032b77253760fd419d8a278bf3893
#
_entry.id   a41032b77253760fd419d8a278bf3893
#
_cell.length_a   1.000
_cell.length_b   1.000
_cell.length_c   1.000
_cell.angle_alpha   90.00
_cell.angle_beta   90.00
_cell.angle_gamma   90.00
#
_symmetry.space_group_name_H-M   'P 1'
#
loop_
_entity.id
_entity.type
_entity.pdbx_description
1 polymer ?
#
loop_
_entity_poly.entity_id
_entity_poly.type
_entity_poly.pdbx_seq_one_letter_code
_entity_poly.pdbx_strand_id
1 'polypeptide(L)'
;MRIALVDPSRAIQRAMTELIVPGEHEVLAFSEGQKALNCIGADDGVRALITSVQLADISGIQLCAAARKLVGSRRPLFIIVMSSTNDYGLVVQALDNGADDFIRKPPFPEELRARLRAADRLTLMQRDLIKYATTDSLTGLLNRRTFFDDAVKACNGADSASPLSAILFDIDQFKRINDTYGHQAGDAVLESLGAVMRTASSGIIGRLGGEEFCLLQSCDLADAVEVAESVRRSIRALRFTQPEPFGITCSFGVAEWERGDTIDRILRRADIAMYEAKNTGRDRVVASDTFALTDQHEKWRGIARTTSPRRQ
;
A
#
# COMPACT_ATOMS: atom_id res chain seq x y z
N MET A 1 -9.10 9.85 -16.09
CA MET A 1 -8.46 10.03 -14.75
C MET A 1 -9.13 11.17 -13.98
N ARG A 2 -8.93 11.24 -12.66
CA ARG A 2 -9.38 12.35 -11.82
C ARG A 2 -8.27 13.40 -11.72
N ILE A 3 -8.61 14.69 -11.94
CA ILE A 3 -7.66 15.81 -12.07
C ILE A 3 -8.02 16.90 -11.06
N ALA A 4 -7.11 17.30 -10.20
CA ALA A 4 -7.22 18.50 -9.39
C ALA A 4 -6.79 19.70 -10.20
N LEU A 5 -7.68 20.66 -10.43
CA LEU A 5 -7.42 21.92 -11.16
C LEU A 5 -7.42 23.08 -10.17
N VAL A 6 -6.32 23.82 -10.08
CA VAL A 6 -6.16 24.92 -9.13
C VAL A 6 -5.87 26.21 -9.86
N ASP A 7 -6.80 27.16 -9.80
CA ASP A 7 -6.66 28.49 -10.35
C ASP A 7 -7.54 29.48 -9.58
N PRO A 8 -7.08 30.69 -9.22
CA PRO A 8 -7.89 31.67 -8.51
C PRO A 8 -9.05 32.23 -9.36
N SER A 9 -8.95 32.13 -10.68
CA SER A 9 -9.96 32.63 -11.62
C SER A 9 -11.01 31.57 -11.95
N ARG A 10 -12.27 31.80 -11.54
CA ARG A 10 -13.40 30.94 -11.92
C ARG A 10 -13.59 30.83 -13.43
N ALA A 11 -13.27 31.90 -14.18
CA ALA A 11 -13.38 31.88 -15.64
C ALA A 11 -12.36 30.90 -16.25
N ILE A 12 -11.13 30.87 -15.73
CA ILE A 12 -10.10 29.91 -16.17
C ILE A 12 -10.48 28.49 -15.74
N GLN A 13 -10.94 28.30 -14.50
CA GLN A 13 -11.41 26.98 -14.05
C GLN A 13 -12.49 26.43 -14.99
N ARG A 14 -13.48 27.25 -15.33
CA ARG A 14 -14.57 26.85 -16.24
C ARG A 14 -14.05 26.52 -17.65
N ALA A 15 -13.25 27.40 -18.25
CA ALA A 15 -12.68 27.19 -19.58
C ALA A 15 -11.81 25.91 -19.62
N MET A 16 -10.97 25.68 -18.61
CA MET A 16 -10.15 24.48 -18.50
C MET A 16 -11.00 23.23 -18.35
N THR A 17 -12.03 23.27 -17.51
CA THR A 17 -12.94 22.13 -17.32
C THR A 17 -13.64 21.76 -18.64
N GLU A 18 -14.12 22.76 -19.41
CA GLU A 18 -14.73 22.54 -20.71
C GLU A 18 -13.78 21.91 -21.75
N LEU A 19 -12.47 22.16 -21.62
CA LEU A 19 -11.44 21.55 -22.48
C LEU A 19 -11.06 20.14 -22.06
N ILE A 20 -11.14 19.82 -20.76
CA ILE A 20 -10.68 18.57 -20.15
C ILE A 20 -11.78 17.48 -20.16
N VAL A 21 -13.01 17.83 -19.81
CA VAL A 21 -14.13 16.88 -19.66
C VAL A 21 -14.39 16.03 -20.91
N PRO A 22 -14.32 16.55 -22.16
CA PRO A 22 -14.52 15.72 -23.34
C PRO A 22 -13.51 14.56 -23.50
N GLY A 23 -12.40 14.60 -22.75
CA GLY A 23 -11.38 13.53 -22.71
C GLY A 23 -11.64 12.41 -21.70
N GLU A 24 -12.87 12.25 -21.20
CA GLU A 24 -13.25 11.27 -20.16
C GLU A 24 -12.51 11.46 -18.82
N HIS A 25 -12.15 12.71 -18.51
CA HIS A 25 -11.51 13.06 -17.26
C HIS A 25 -12.51 13.74 -16.31
N GLU A 26 -12.42 13.40 -15.02
CA GLU A 26 -13.16 14.08 -13.96
C GLU A 26 -12.31 15.23 -13.42
N VAL A 27 -12.89 16.44 -13.35
CA VAL A 27 -12.18 17.63 -12.88
C VAL A 27 -12.71 18.09 -11.54
N LEU A 28 -11.82 18.20 -10.56
CA LEU A 28 -12.07 18.78 -9.24
C LEU A 28 -11.40 20.17 -9.20
N ALA A 29 -12.21 21.23 -9.27
CA ALA A 29 -11.72 22.61 -9.37
C ALA A 29 -11.60 23.29 -8.01
N PHE A 30 -10.49 23.95 -7.76
CA PHE A 30 -10.16 24.66 -6.52
C PHE A 30 -9.65 26.08 -6.82
N SER A 31 -9.97 27.04 -5.94
CA SER A 31 -9.41 28.40 -6.00
C SER A 31 -8.16 28.55 -5.12
N GLU A 32 -7.91 27.61 -4.22
CA GLU A 32 -6.84 27.62 -3.21
C GLU A 32 -6.02 26.34 -3.27
N GLY A 33 -4.70 26.47 -3.15
CA GLY A 33 -3.78 25.36 -3.21
C GLY A 33 -3.94 24.39 -2.02
N GLN A 34 -4.20 24.89 -0.81
CA GLN A 34 -4.37 24.07 0.38
C GLN A 34 -5.60 23.15 0.29
N LYS A 35 -6.70 23.63 -0.31
CA LYS A 35 -7.89 22.79 -0.51
C LYS A 35 -7.63 21.65 -1.49
N ALA A 36 -6.89 21.93 -2.56
CA ALA A 36 -6.47 20.90 -3.50
C ALA A 36 -5.53 19.89 -2.85
N LEU A 37 -4.58 20.34 -2.02
CA LEU A 37 -3.66 19.45 -1.30
C LEU A 37 -4.41 18.51 -0.35
N ASN A 38 -5.39 19.02 0.38
CA ASN A 38 -6.25 18.21 1.25
C ASN A 38 -7.04 17.17 0.45
N CYS A 39 -7.59 17.55 -0.71
CA CYS A 39 -8.29 16.63 -1.60
C CYS A 39 -7.36 15.55 -2.15
N ILE A 40 -6.15 15.92 -2.61
CA ILE A 40 -5.13 14.97 -3.07
C ILE A 40 -4.75 14.00 -1.93
N GLY A 41 -4.67 14.47 -0.68
CA GLY A 41 -4.38 13.60 0.48
C GLY A 41 -5.48 12.61 0.82
N ALA A 42 -6.73 13.00 0.63
CA ALA A 42 -7.90 12.19 0.99
C ALA A 42 -8.36 11.23 -0.14
N ASP A 43 -7.98 11.50 -1.40
CA ASP A 43 -8.45 10.77 -2.57
C ASP A 43 -7.30 10.27 -3.44
N ASP A 44 -7.01 8.99 -3.31
CA ASP A 44 -5.98 8.30 -4.10
C ASP A 44 -6.33 8.17 -5.60
N GLY A 45 -7.56 8.46 -5.99
CA GLY A 45 -8.01 8.50 -7.37
C GLY A 45 -7.52 9.72 -8.14
N VAL A 46 -7.08 10.80 -7.47
CA VAL A 46 -6.50 11.98 -8.10
C VAL A 46 -5.11 11.64 -8.63
N ARG A 47 -4.97 11.60 -9.96
CA ARG A 47 -3.73 11.22 -10.65
C ARG A 47 -3.06 12.38 -11.41
N ALA A 48 -3.71 13.53 -11.51
CA ALA A 48 -3.10 14.73 -12.05
C ALA A 48 -3.43 15.97 -11.23
N LEU A 49 -2.48 16.88 -11.14
CA LEU A 49 -2.62 18.23 -10.61
C LEU A 49 -2.30 19.22 -11.72
N ILE A 50 -3.23 20.11 -12.02
CA ILE A 50 -2.98 21.26 -12.91
C ILE A 50 -3.10 22.51 -12.05
N THR A 51 -2.04 23.27 -11.90
CA THR A 51 -2.01 24.44 -11.02
C THR A 51 -1.49 25.68 -11.69
N SER A 52 -2.06 26.83 -11.36
CA SER A 52 -1.46 28.13 -11.66
C SER A 52 -0.21 28.37 -10.83
N VAL A 53 0.79 29.09 -11.37
CA VAL A 53 1.93 29.58 -10.58
C VAL A 53 1.46 30.53 -9.48
N GLN A 54 0.53 31.44 -9.80
CA GLN A 54 0.01 32.41 -8.85
C GLN A 54 -1.31 31.90 -8.26
N LEU A 55 -1.33 31.65 -6.96
CA LEU A 55 -2.49 31.33 -6.15
C LEU A 55 -2.57 32.33 -4.99
N ALA A 56 -3.71 32.35 -4.29
CA ALA A 56 -3.97 33.33 -3.24
C ALA A 56 -3.32 32.97 -1.90
N ASP A 57 -3.18 31.69 -1.60
CA ASP A 57 -2.75 31.13 -0.30
C ASP A 57 -1.27 30.68 -0.32
N ILE A 58 -0.91 29.81 -1.23
CA ILE A 58 0.47 29.31 -1.47
C ILE A 58 0.80 29.47 -2.94
N SER A 59 2.09 29.57 -3.31
CA SER A 59 2.43 29.57 -4.74
C SER A 59 2.19 28.20 -5.36
N GLY A 60 1.89 28.15 -6.68
CA GLY A 60 1.75 26.89 -7.39
C GLY A 60 3.02 26.02 -7.34
N ILE A 61 4.20 26.65 -7.25
CA ILE A 61 5.49 25.96 -7.09
C ILE A 61 5.58 25.29 -5.70
N GLN A 62 5.17 26.00 -4.65
CA GLN A 62 5.09 25.42 -3.30
C GLN A 62 4.06 24.29 -3.23
N LEU A 63 2.93 24.44 -3.92
CA LEU A 63 1.93 23.38 -4.05
C LEU A 63 2.50 22.12 -4.72
N CYS A 64 3.32 22.27 -5.78
CA CYS A 64 4.00 21.14 -6.43
C CYS A 64 4.87 20.36 -5.43
N ALA A 65 5.77 21.07 -4.73
CA ALA A 65 6.66 20.44 -3.74
C ALA A 65 5.87 19.75 -2.61
N ALA A 66 4.81 20.40 -2.11
CA ALA A 66 3.94 19.85 -1.07
C ALA A 66 3.20 18.60 -1.57
N ALA A 67 2.64 18.63 -2.78
CA ALA A 67 1.95 17.50 -3.38
C ALA A 67 2.89 16.30 -3.61
N ARG A 68 4.13 16.52 -4.10
CA ARG A 68 5.15 15.46 -4.22
C ARG A 68 5.49 14.82 -2.88
N LYS A 69 5.69 15.63 -1.85
CA LYS A 69 5.95 15.14 -0.49
C LYS A 69 4.79 14.33 0.06
N LEU A 70 3.56 14.79 -0.20
CA LEU A 70 2.33 14.15 0.27
C LEU A 70 2.11 12.77 -0.35
N VAL A 71 2.24 12.66 -1.69
CA VAL A 71 2.01 11.38 -2.40
C VAL A 71 3.18 10.40 -2.26
N GLY A 72 4.38 10.89 -1.99
CA GLY A 72 5.59 10.07 -1.88
C GLY A 72 5.91 9.32 -3.17
N SER A 73 6.68 8.21 -3.03
CA SER A 73 7.11 7.39 -4.18
C SER A 73 6.13 6.29 -4.59
N ARG A 74 5.12 6.01 -3.76
CA ARG A 74 4.18 4.88 -3.97
C ARG A 74 2.87 5.27 -4.64
N ARG A 75 2.67 6.57 -4.93
CA ARG A 75 1.46 7.08 -5.55
C ARG A 75 1.79 7.98 -6.73
N PRO A 76 1.45 7.59 -7.99
CA PRO A 76 1.67 8.42 -9.15
C PRO A 76 0.79 9.67 -9.13
N LEU A 77 1.40 10.82 -9.36
CA LEU A 77 0.71 12.09 -9.55
C LEU A 77 1.46 12.87 -10.63
N PHE A 78 0.79 13.20 -11.74
CA PHE A 78 1.37 14.04 -12.79
C PHE A 78 1.02 15.51 -12.53
N ILE A 79 2.01 16.40 -12.47
CA ILE A 79 1.83 17.80 -12.12
C ILE A 79 2.15 18.68 -13.30
N ILE A 80 1.15 19.46 -13.74
CA ILE A 80 1.29 20.47 -14.79
C ILE A 80 1.16 21.85 -14.13
N VAL A 81 2.15 22.72 -14.33
CA VAL A 81 2.10 24.11 -13.89
C VAL A 81 1.69 25.01 -15.06
N MET A 82 0.78 25.95 -14.80
CA MET A 82 0.30 26.91 -15.79
C MET A 82 0.74 28.33 -15.45
N SER A 83 1.24 29.09 -16.43
CA SER A 83 1.54 30.51 -16.28
C SER A 83 1.13 31.33 -17.51
N SER A 84 0.81 32.61 -17.30
CA SER A 84 0.59 33.58 -18.37
C SER A 84 1.86 34.29 -18.81
N THR A 85 2.97 34.12 -18.08
CA THR A 85 4.27 34.74 -18.40
C THR A 85 5.17 33.77 -19.18
N ASN A 86 6.05 34.34 -20.03
CA ASN A 86 7.09 33.59 -20.73
C ASN A 86 8.42 33.62 -19.95
N ASP A 87 8.34 33.49 -18.63
CA ASP A 87 9.54 33.51 -17.80
C ASP A 87 10.12 32.07 -17.70
N TYR A 88 11.24 31.86 -18.38
CA TYR A 88 11.98 30.60 -18.35
C TYR A 88 12.47 30.25 -16.93
N GLY A 89 12.73 31.26 -16.08
CA GLY A 89 13.11 31.01 -14.69
C GLY A 89 12.01 30.32 -13.91
N LEU A 90 10.75 30.70 -14.15
CA LEU A 90 9.60 30.05 -13.55
C LEU A 90 9.39 28.59 -14.04
N VAL A 91 9.70 28.33 -15.32
CA VAL A 91 9.64 26.97 -15.87
C VAL A 91 10.65 26.07 -15.15
N VAL A 92 11.90 26.52 -15.04
CA VAL A 92 12.97 25.77 -14.35
C VAL A 92 12.60 25.57 -12.89
N GLN A 93 12.18 26.62 -12.19
CA GLN A 93 11.75 26.50 -10.79
C GLN A 93 10.60 25.50 -10.59
N ALA A 94 9.59 25.49 -11.48
CA ALA A 94 8.48 24.56 -11.39
C ALA A 94 8.96 23.10 -11.54
N LEU A 95 9.79 22.81 -12.53
CA LEU A 95 10.34 21.48 -12.77
C LEU A 95 11.24 21.02 -11.63
N ASP A 96 12.12 21.88 -11.12
CA ASP A 96 13.01 21.57 -9.97
C ASP A 96 12.22 21.32 -8.68
N ASN A 97 11.02 21.89 -8.54
CA ASN A 97 10.12 21.67 -7.41
C ASN A 97 9.08 20.55 -7.66
N GLY A 98 9.29 19.72 -8.67
CA GLY A 98 8.54 18.48 -8.86
C GLY A 98 7.35 18.58 -9.82
N ALA A 99 7.21 19.65 -10.60
CA ALA A 99 6.31 19.61 -11.74
C ALA A 99 6.87 18.65 -12.83
N ASP A 100 5.98 17.94 -13.52
CA ASP A 100 6.37 17.08 -14.65
C ASP A 100 6.30 17.85 -15.96
N ASP A 101 5.49 18.91 -16.00
CA ASP A 101 5.29 19.70 -17.21
C ASP A 101 4.88 21.13 -16.88
N PHE A 102 5.05 21.99 -17.88
CA PHE A 102 4.69 23.41 -17.82
C PHE A 102 3.90 23.81 -19.06
N ILE A 103 2.80 24.53 -18.89
CA ILE A 103 1.93 24.96 -20.00
C ILE A 103 1.62 26.45 -19.89
N ARG A 104 1.53 27.12 -21.04
CA ARG A 104 1.17 28.55 -21.12
C ARG A 104 -0.36 28.71 -20.99
N LYS A 105 -0.78 29.80 -20.35
CA LYS A 105 -2.19 30.24 -20.31
C LYS A 105 -2.49 31.28 -21.42
N PRO A 106 -3.65 31.17 -22.10
CA PRO A 106 -4.50 30.00 -22.16
C PRO A 106 -3.83 28.90 -22.98
N PRO A 107 -4.03 27.59 -22.61
CA PRO A 107 -3.46 26.50 -23.39
C PRO A 107 -4.21 26.32 -24.69
N PHE A 108 -3.52 25.89 -25.74
CA PHE A 108 -4.18 25.36 -26.93
C PHE A 108 -4.89 24.05 -26.60
N PRO A 109 -6.15 23.88 -27.04
CA PRO A 109 -6.93 22.68 -26.68
C PRO A 109 -6.24 21.36 -27.05
N GLU A 110 -5.63 21.29 -28.23
CA GLU A 110 -4.93 20.11 -28.74
C GLU A 110 -3.68 19.79 -27.92
N GLU A 111 -2.93 20.85 -27.53
CA GLU A 111 -1.74 20.73 -26.69
C GLU A 111 -2.12 20.18 -25.31
N LEU A 112 -3.12 20.75 -24.65
CA LEU A 112 -3.59 20.29 -23.34
C LEU A 112 -4.03 18.82 -23.38
N ARG A 113 -4.84 18.45 -24.39
CA ARG A 113 -5.29 17.07 -24.56
C ARG A 113 -4.13 16.11 -24.80
N ALA A 114 -3.13 16.49 -25.60
CA ALA A 114 -1.96 15.66 -25.85
C ALA A 114 -1.16 15.41 -24.58
N ARG A 115 -0.95 16.47 -23.76
CA ARG A 115 -0.25 16.36 -22.45
C ARG A 115 -1.03 15.50 -21.46
N LEU A 116 -2.35 15.63 -21.39
CA LEU A 116 -3.19 14.81 -20.53
C LEU A 116 -3.18 13.33 -20.94
N ARG A 117 -3.18 13.02 -22.24
CA ARG A 117 -2.99 11.63 -22.69
C ARG A 117 -1.61 11.09 -22.31
N ALA A 118 -0.56 11.89 -22.35
CA ALA A 118 0.76 11.49 -21.90
C ALA A 118 0.79 11.27 -20.38
N ALA A 119 0.20 12.17 -19.60
CA ALA A 119 0.06 12.08 -18.16
C ALA A 119 -0.68 10.80 -17.73
N ASP A 120 -1.79 10.47 -18.41
CA ASP A 120 -2.58 9.26 -18.10
C ASP A 120 -1.77 7.99 -18.38
N ARG A 121 -1.08 7.91 -19.54
CA ARG A 121 -0.18 6.77 -19.82
C ARG A 121 0.93 6.64 -18.80
N LEU A 122 1.63 7.73 -18.46
CA LEU A 122 2.75 7.69 -17.51
C LEU A 122 2.29 7.29 -16.11
N THR A 123 1.18 7.85 -15.62
CA THR A 123 0.66 7.52 -14.29
C THR A 123 0.15 6.08 -14.21
N LEU A 124 -0.44 5.54 -15.28
CA LEU A 124 -0.82 4.12 -15.36
C LEU A 124 0.42 3.21 -15.32
N MET A 125 1.42 3.49 -16.16
CA MET A 125 2.67 2.72 -16.19
C MET A 125 3.40 2.77 -14.84
N GLN A 126 3.49 3.94 -14.21
CA GLN A 126 4.08 4.08 -12.86
C GLN A 126 3.30 3.28 -11.82
N ARG A 127 1.97 3.32 -11.86
CA ARG A 127 1.12 2.53 -10.96
C ARG A 127 1.37 1.03 -11.10
N ASP A 128 1.48 0.54 -12.33
CA ASP A 128 1.76 -0.87 -12.58
C ASP A 128 3.16 -1.25 -12.08
N LEU A 129 4.17 -0.42 -12.34
CA LEU A 129 5.51 -0.63 -11.81
C LEU A 129 5.56 -0.64 -10.28
N ILE A 130 4.87 0.31 -9.62
CA ILE A 130 4.74 0.35 -8.16
C ILE A 130 4.07 -0.94 -7.66
N LYS A 131 2.96 -1.35 -8.28
CA LYS A 131 2.26 -2.59 -7.93
C LYS A 131 3.20 -3.80 -8.02
N TYR A 132 3.92 -3.98 -9.13
CA TYR A 132 4.90 -5.07 -9.28
C TYR A 132 6.03 -5.01 -8.25
N ALA A 133 6.50 -3.81 -7.91
CA ALA A 133 7.58 -3.64 -6.93
C ALA A 133 7.13 -3.86 -5.48
N THR A 134 5.85 -3.63 -5.16
CA THR A 134 5.36 -3.59 -3.76
C THR A 134 4.45 -4.73 -3.38
N THR A 135 3.84 -5.43 -4.34
CA THR A 135 2.89 -6.51 -4.04
C THR A 135 3.40 -7.87 -4.55
N ASP A 136 2.93 -8.93 -3.93
CA ASP A 136 3.03 -10.30 -4.42
C ASP A 136 2.08 -10.48 -5.61
N SER A 137 2.58 -10.94 -6.74
CA SER A 137 1.82 -11.02 -8.01
C SER A 137 0.65 -11.99 -7.96
N LEU A 138 0.72 -13.02 -7.11
CA LEU A 138 -0.31 -14.05 -7.00
C LEU A 138 -1.44 -13.60 -6.07
N THR A 139 -1.11 -13.11 -4.89
CA THR A 139 -2.10 -12.79 -3.86
C THR A 139 -2.57 -11.34 -3.90
N GLY A 140 -1.80 -10.43 -4.52
CA GLY A 140 -2.05 -8.98 -4.52
C GLY A 140 -1.85 -8.30 -3.15
N LEU A 141 -1.35 -9.03 -2.15
CA LEU A 141 -0.93 -8.49 -0.85
C LEU A 141 0.45 -7.86 -0.96
N LEU A 142 0.90 -7.14 0.07
CA LEU A 142 2.28 -6.65 0.07
C LEU A 142 3.26 -7.83 -0.06
N ASN A 143 4.29 -7.64 -0.89
CA ASN A 143 5.39 -8.59 -0.91
C ASN A 143 6.23 -8.46 0.37
N ARG A 144 7.06 -9.44 0.65
CA ARG A 144 7.89 -9.51 1.86
C ARG A 144 8.64 -8.20 2.13
N ARG A 145 9.33 -7.65 1.13
CA ARG A 145 10.13 -6.43 1.28
C ARG A 145 9.26 -5.25 1.74
N THR A 146 8.20 -5.00 1.03
CA THR A 146 7.30 -3.87 1.32
C THR A 146 6.61 -4.03 2.66
N PHE A 147 6.20 -5.26 3.01
CA PHE A 147 5.65 -5.55 4.33
C PHE A 147 6.63 -5.16 5.44
N PHE A 148 7.90 -5.58 5.37
CA PHE A 148 8.90 -5.23 6.38
C PHE A 148 9.21 -3.74 6.44
N ASP A 149 9.28 -3.05 5.28
CA ASP A 149 9.49 -1.59 5.22
C ASP A 149 8.37 -0.84 5.95
N ASP A 150 7.12 -1.27 5.83
CA ASP A 150 5.96 -0.64 6.48
C ASP A 150 5.82 -1.09 7.94
N ALA A 151 6.13 -2.33 8.24
CA ALA A 151 6.14 -2.89 9.59
C ALA A 151 7.15 -2.17 10.51
N VAL A 152 8.35 -1.86 10.01
CA VAL A 152 9.34 -1.06 10.77
C VAL A 152 8.77 0.32 11.12
N LYS A 153 8.07 0.97 10.21
CA LYS A 153 7.44 2.29 10.48
C LYS A 153 6.34 2.16 11.53
N ALA A 154 5.51 1.11 11.44
CA ALA A 154 4.45 0.83 12.41
C ALA A 154 5.02 0.58 13.81
N CYS A 155 6.07 -0.25 13.94
CA CYS A 155 6.73 -0.51 15.22
C CYS A 155 7.36 0.76 15.82
N ASN A 156 7.92 1.66 15.00
CA ASN A 156 8.48 2.93 15.47
C ASN A 156 7.42 3.92 15.93
N GLY A 157 6.17 3.77 15.51
CA GLY A 157 5.03 4.59 15.92
C GLY A 157 4.19 3.95 17.03
N ALA A 158 4.49 2.71 17.42
CA ALA A 158 3.73 2.00 18.45
C ALA A 158 4.10 2.49 19.86
N ASP A 159 3.12 2.64 20.73
CA ASP A 159 3.25 2.92 22.14
C ASP A 159 2.08 2.32 22.94
N SER A 160 2.04 2.57 24.25
CA SER A 160 0.96 2.05 25.11
C SER A 160 -0.43 2.62 24.81
N ALA A 161 -0.52 3.76 24.12
CA ALA A 161 -1.79 4.38 23.69
C ALA A 161 -2.18 3.93 22.27
N SER A 162 -1.22 3.39 21.52
CA SER A 162 -1.39 2.91 20.16
C SER A 162 -0.80 1.50 20.06
N PRO A 163 -1.47 0.48 20.64
CA PRO A 163 -0.98 -0.90 20.64
C PRO A 163 -0.90 -1.44 19.20
N LEU A 164 0.04 -2.34 18.99
CA LEU A 164 0.28 -2.99 17.71
C LEU A 164 0.40 -4.50 17.92
N SER A 165 -0.31 -5.27 17.15
CA SER A 165 -0.23 -6.73 17.20
C SER A 165 0.12 -7.33 15.85
N ALA A 166 0.88 -8.43 15.87
CA ALA A 166 1.23 -9.23 14.71
C ALA A 166 0.45 -10.54 14.73
N ILE A 167 -0.18 -10.88 13.62
CA ILE A 167 -0.86 -12.14 13.36
C ILE A 167 -0.09 -12.84 12.24
N LEU A 168 0.66 -13.88 12.58
CA LEU A 168 1.38 -14.72 11.63
C LEU A 168 0.59 -16.00 11.40
N PHE A 169 0.44 -16.44 10.16
CA PHE A 169 -0.25 -17.68 9.85
C PHE A 169 0.28 -18.37 8.61
N ASP A 170 0.02 -19.66 8.53
CA ASP A 170 0.51 -20.53 7.48
C ASP A 170 -0.57 -21.57 7.14
N ILE A 171 -0.64 -21.97 5.87
CA ILE A 171 -1.61 -22.94 5.37
C ILE A 171 -1.22 -24.33 5.83
N ASP A 172 -2.11 -24.98 6.54
CA ASP A 172 -1.87 -26.34 7.04
C ASP A 172 -1.69 -27.32 5.89
N GLN A 173 -0.56 -28.04 5.91
CA GLN A 173 -0.25 -29.09 4.94
C GLN A 173 -0.25 -28.61 3.47
N PHE A 174 0.16 -27.38 3.19
CA PHE A 174 0.13 -26.79 1.83
C PHE A 174 0.90 -27.64 0.80
N LYS A 175 2.05 -28.22 1.19
CA LYS A 175 2.78 -29.14 0.34
C LYS A 175 1.91 -30.34 -0.10
N ARG A 176 1.10 -30.92 0.83
CA ARG A 176 0.19 -32.02 0.50
C ARG A 176 -0.89 -31.57 -0.51
N ILE A 177 -1.39 -30.35 -0.41
CA ILE A 177 -2.33 -29.78 -1.39
C ILE A 177 -1.69 -29.77 -2.77
N ASN A 178 -0.47 -29.21 -2.89
CA ASN A 178 0.26 -29.20 -4.15
C ASN A 178 0.55 -30.60 -4.70
N ASP A 179 0.99 -31.53 -3.83
CA ASP A 179 1.32 -32.90 -4.22
C ASP A 179 0.07 -33.69 -4.65
N THR A 180 -1.11 -33.40 -4.07
CA THR A 180 -2.36 -34.15 -4.36
C THR A 180 -3.13 -33.52 -5.52
N TYR A 181 -3.25 -32.18 -5.57
CA TYR A 181 -4.15 -31.46 -6.48
C TYR A 181 -3.41 -30.65 -7.54
N GLY A 182 -2.06 -30.63 -7.49
CA GLY A 182 -1.21 -29.88 -8.40
C GLY A 182 -1.00 -28.44 -7.99
N HIS A 183 0.05 -27.80 -8.54
CA HIS A 183 0.44 -26.42 -8.23
C HIS A 183 -0.63 -25.40 -8.57
N GLN A 184 -1.44 -25.62 -9.62
CA GLN A 184 -2.55 -24.73 -9.97
C GLN A 184 -3.61 -24.66 -8.87
N ALA A 185 -3.90 -25.78 -8.19
CA ALA A 185 -4.81 -25.79 -7.04
C ALA A 185 -4.19 -25.02 -5.84
N GLY A 186 -2.88 -25.18 -5.62
CA GLY A 186 -2.15 -24.40 -4.61
C GLY A 186 -2.17 -22.92 -4.90
N ASP A 187 -1.99 -22.50 -6.15
CA ASP A 187 -2.07 -21.10 -6.56
C ASP A 187 -3.48 -20.53 -6.32
N ALA A 188 -4.53 -21.27 -6.68
CA ALA A 188 -5.92 -20.87 -6.41
C ALA A 188 -6.22 -20.72 -4.91
N VAL A 189 -5.61 -21.55 -4.06
CA VAL A 189 -5.67 -21.42 -2.60
C VAL A 189 -5.03 -20.11 -2.15
N LEU A 190 -3.82 -19.81 -2.61
CA LEU A 190 -3.09 -18.59 -2.26
C LEU A 190 -3.83 -17.32 -2.71
N GLU A 191 -4.39 -17.32 -3.93
CA GLU A 191 -5.20 -16.20 -4.45
C GLU A 191 -6.45 -15.97 -3.59
N SER A 192 -7.13 -17.05 -3.20
CA SER A 192 -8.33 -17.01 -2.34
C SER A 192 -8.01 -16.46 -0.95
N LEU A 193 -6.85 -16.85 -0.37
CA LEU A 193 -6.37 -16.27 0.88
C LEU A 193 -6.10 -14.77 0.74
N GLY A 194 -5.43 -14.37 -0.34
CA GLY A 194 -5.22 -12.97 -0.65
C GLY A 194 -6.52 -12.17 -0.68
N ALA A 195 -7.59 -12.73 -1.27
CA ALA A 195 -8.91 -12.10 -1.31
C ALA A 195 -9.54 -12.00 0.09
N VAL A 196 -9.51 -13.06 0.88
CA VAL A 196 -10.01 -13.04 2.28
C VAL A 196 -9.28 -11.98 3.10
N MET A 197 -7.95 -11.94 3.03
CA MET A 197 -7.14 -10.99 3.80
C MET A 197 -7.45 -9.54 3.46
N ARG A 198 -7.64 -9.20 2.19
CA ARG A 198 -7.99 -7.82 1.76
C ARG A 198 -9.34 -7.35 2.32
N THR A 199 -10.24 -8.24 2.65
CA THR A 199 -11.57 -7.91 3.21
C THR A 199 -11.63 -7.99 4.73
N ALA A 200 -10.70 -8.71 5.36
CA ALA A 200 -10.74 -9.01 6.79
C ALA A 200 -10.17 -7.88 7.67
N SER A 201 -9.29 -7.05 7.14
CA SER A 201 -8.59 -6.04 7.95
C SER A 201 -8.08 -4.87 7.10
N SER A 202 -7.99 -3.69 7.72
CA SER A 202 -7.33 -2.49 7.17
C SER A 202 -5.85 -2.38 7.57
N GLY A 203 -5.28 -3.38 8.26
CA GLY A 203 -3.89 -3.40 8.70
C GLY A 203 -2.87 -3.58 7.57
N ILE A 204 -1.60 -3.65 7.92
CA ILE A 204 -0.49 -3.95 6.99
C ILE A 204 -0.47 -5.46 6.76
N ILE A 205 -0.80 -5.89 5.55
CA ILE A 205 -0.95 -7.31 5.21
C ILE A 205 0.06 -7.70 4.14
N GLY A 206 0.85 -8.74 4.40
CA GLY A 206 1.84 -9.24 3.45
C GLY A 206 1.93 -10.75 3.37
N ARG A 207 2.37 -11.23 2.21
CA ARG A 207 2.83 -12.60 2.03
C ARG A 207 4.35 -12.63 2.24
N LEU A 208 4.79 -13.39 3.24
CA LEU A 208 6.21 -13.42 3.62
C LEU A 208 7.02 -14.42 2.78
N GLY A 209 6.37 -15.41 2.19
CA GLY A 209 6.96 -16.41 1.29
C GLY A 209 6.19 -17.72 1.33
N GLY A 210 6.22 -18.50 0.25
CA GLY A 210 5.52 -19.79 0.20
C GLY A 210 4.05 -19.68 0.59
N GLU A 211 3.70 -20.30 1.70
CA GLU A 211 2.37 -20.34 2.32
C GLU A 211 2.24 -19.46 3.58
N GLU A 212 3.25 -18.64 3.89
CA GLU A 212 3.32 -17.80 5.09
C GLU A 212 2.78 -16.39 4.86
N PHE A 213 1.88 -15.93 5.71
CA PHE A 213 1.25 -14.61 5.67
C PHE A 213 1.37 -13.90 7.01
N CYS A 214 1.39 -12.58 6.97
CA CYS A 214 1.38 -11.77 8.18
C CYS A 214 0.45 -10.58 8.05
N LEU A 215 -0.25 -10.27 9.14
CA LEU A 215 -1.04 -9.07 9.34
C LEU A 215 -0.52 -8.32 10.56
N LEU A 216 -0.18 -7.03 10.40
CA LEU A 216 0.03 -6.11 11.51
C LEU A 216 -1.21 -5.25 11.67
N GLN A 217 -1.77 -5.23 12.87
CA GLN A 217 -2.99 -4.53 13.22
C GLN A 217 -2.75 -3.60 14.39
N SER A 218 -3.24 -2.35 14.30
CA SER A 218 -3.20 -1.40 15.42
C SER A 218 -4.32 -1.74 16.41
N CYS A 219 -4.06 -2.71 17.27
CA CYS A 219 -4.96 -3.18 18.33
C CYS A 219 -4.16 -3.95 19.38
N ASP A 220 -4.77 -4.22 20.52
CA ASP A 220 -4.21 -5.06 21.58
C ASP A 220 -4.28 -6.57 21.22
N LEU A 221 -3.73 -7.41 22.09
CA LEU A 221 -3.66 -8.86 21.89
C LEU A 221 -5.05 -9.49 21.78
N ALA A 222 -6.01 -9.05 22.59
CA ALA A 222 -7.35 -9.66 22.62
C ALA A 222 -8.10 -9.42 21.32
N ASP A 223 -8.11 -8.17 20.85
CA ASP A 223 -8.71 -7.78 19.56
C ASP A 223 -8.00 -8.49 18.39
N ALA A 224 -6.67 -8.60 18.45
CA ALA A 224 -5.89 -9.31 17.42
C ALA A 224 -6.25 -10.81 17.34
N VAL A 225 -6.50 -11.46 18.48
CA VAL A 225 -6.98 -12.85 18.52
C VAL A 225 -8.37 -12.97 17.90
N GLU A 226 -9.28 -12.03 18.16
CA GLU A 226 -10.61 -12.01 17.53
C GLU A 226 -10.52 -11.85 16.01
N VAL A 227 -9.65 -10.96 15.53
CA VAL A 227 -9.38 -10.79 14.10
C VAL A 227 -8.82 -12.10 13.50
N ALA A 228 -7.82 -12.71 14.14
CA ALA A 228 -7.25 -13.97 13.70
C ALA A 228 -8.29 -15.10 13.61
N GLU A 229 -9.17 -15.22 14.62
CA GLU A 229 -10.27 -16.20 14.64
C GLU A 229 -11.33 -15.93 13.55
N SER A 230 -11.60 -14.66 13.24
CA SER A 230 -12.49 -14.28 12.14
C SER A 230 -11.91 -14.70 10.79
N VAL A 231 -10.60 -14.41 10.57
CA VAL A 231 -9.86 -14.81 9.36
C VAL A 231 -9.82 -16.33 9.24
N ARG A 232 -9.48 -17.05 10.32
CA ARG A 232 -9.44 -18.50 10.35
C ARG A 232 -10.77 -19.13 9.94
N ARG A 233 -11.89 -18.63 10.48
CA ARG A 233 -13.24 -19.09 10.12
C ARG A 233 -13.57 -18.81 8.65
N SER A 234 -13.19 -17.65 8.13
CA SER A 234 -13.40 -17.29 6.73
C SER A 234 -12.62 -18.21 5.80
N ILE A 235 -11.34 -18.50 6.13
CA ILE A 235 -10.50 -19.44 5.37
C ILE A 235 -11.08 -20.87 5.43
N ARG A 236 -11.48 -21.33 6.61
CA ARG A 236 -12.08 -22.66 6.79
C ARG A 236 -13.39 -22.84 6.01
N ALA A 237 -14.10 -21.75 5.72
CA ALA A 237 -15.33 -21.76 4.92
C ALA A 237 -15.06 -21.87 3.41
N LEU A 238 -13.84 -21.62 2.94
CA LEU A 238 -13.47 -21.76 1.53
C LEU A 238 -13.68 -23.20 1.05
N ARG A 239 -14.18 -23.33 -0.18
CA ARG A 239 -14.36 -24.63 -0.85
C ARG A 239 -13.79 -24.52 -2.25
N PHE A 240 -12.89 -25.42 -2.56
CA PHE A 240 -12.31 -25.58 -3.88
C PHE A 240 -12.97 -26.78 -4.54
N THR A 241 -13.27 -26.67 -5.83
CA THR A 241 -14.06 -27.69 -6.56
C THR A 241 -13.26 -28.37 -7.68
N GLN A 242 -12.06 -27.89 -7.95
CA GLN A 242 -11.19 -28.47 -8.98
C GLN A 242 -9.80 -28.72 -8.42
N PRO A 243 -9.17 -29.87 -8.77
CA PRO A 243 -9.69 -30.92 -9.67
C PRO A 243 -10.81 -31.77 -9.06
N GLU A 244 -10.93 -31.77 -7.73
CA GLU A 244 -12.01 -32.39 -6.93
C GLU A 244 -12.27 -31.55 -5.66
N PRO A 245 -13.41 -31.71 -4.99
CA PRO A 245 -13.74 -30.89 -3.82
C PRO A 245 -12.78 -31.09 -2.65
N PHE A 246 -12.16 -29.99 -2.16
CA PHE A 246 -11.36 -29.97 -0.93
C PHE A 246 -11.53 -28.67 -0.14
N GLY A 247 -11.13 -28.69 1.11
CA GLY A 247 -11.06 -27.53 1.99
C GLY A 247 -9.66 -27.36 2.54
N ILE A 248 -9.41 -26.21 3.13
CA ILE A 248 -8.13 -25.87 3.75
C ILE A 248 -8.33 -25.36 5.17
N THR A 249 -7.28 -25.42 5.96
CA THR A 249 -7.18 -24.75 7.26
C THR A 249 -5.86 -24.02 7.37
N CYS A 250 -5.77 -23.10 8.33
CA CYS A 250 -4.55 -22.39 8.67
C CYS A 250 -4.31 -22.40 10.17
N SER A 251 -3.04 -22.40 10.55
CA SER A 251 -2.60 -22.26 11.94
C SER A 251 -2.08 -20.84 12.15
N PHE A 252 -2.47 -20.21 13.25
CA PHE A 252 -2.22 -18.80 13.55
C PHE A 252 -1.44 -18.63 14.85
N GLY A 253 -0.47 -17.73 14.86
CA GLY A 253 0.19 -17.21 16.04
C GLY A 253 0.00 -15.71 16.16
N VAL A 254 -0.34 -15.23 17.33
CA VAL A 254 -0.60 -13.82 17.61
C VAL A 254 0.34 -13.33 18.68
N ALA A 255 0.94 -12.15 18.48
CA ALA A 255 1.80 -11.50 19.46
C ALA A 255 1.55 -9.99 19.48
N GLU A 256 1.50 -9.40 20.67
CA GLU A 256 1.40 -7.96 20.85
C GLU A 256 2.81 -7.34 20.93
N TRP A 257 2.95 -6.12 20.43
CA TRP A 257 4.17 -5.33 20.55
C TRP A 257 4.42 -4.94 21.99
N GLU A 258 5.66 -5.11 22.45
CA GLU A 258 6.13 -4.69 23.75
C GLU A 258 7.10 -3.51 23.61
N ARG A 259 7.18 -2.67 24.65
CA ARG A 259 8.03 -1.48 24.63
C ARG A 259 9.47 -1.80 24.25
N GLY A 260 9.94 -1.23 23.15
CA GLY A 260 11.29 -1.45 22.62
C GLY A 260 11.41 -2.66 21.68
N ASP A 261 10.30 -3.27 21.28
CA ASP A 261 10.33 -4.31 20.27
C ASP A 261 10.69 -3.77 18.90
N THR A 262 11.43 -4.59 18.18
CA THR A 262 11.57 -4.52 16.73
C THR A 262 10.57 -5.46 16.07
N ILE A 263 10.32 -5.26 14.78
CA ILE A 263 9.48 -6.18 14.01
C ILE A 263 9.94 -7.64 14.10
N ASP A 264 11.25 -7.89 14.15
CA ASP A 264 11.79 -9.25 14.26
C ASP A 264 11.43 -9.92 15.59
N ARG A 265 11.35 -9.14 16.69
CA ARG A 265 11.00 -9.68 18.00
C ARG A 265 9.53 -10.06 18.09
N ILE A 266 8.63 -9.19 17.63
CA ILE A 266 7.20 -9.46 17.64
C ILE A 266 6.87 -10.64 16.70
N LEU A 267 7.47 -10.71 15.50
CA LEU A 267 7.27 -11.83 14.59
C LEU A 267 7.83 -13.13 15.15
N ARG A 268 8.94 -13.10 15.88
CA ARG A 268 9.47 -14.31 16.54
C ARG A 268 8.49 -14.86 17.58
N ARG A 269 7.85 -14.00 18.39
CA ARG A 269 6.83 -14.45 19.34
C ARG A 269 5.61 -15.03 18.63
N ALA A 270 5.15 -14.39 17.57
CA ALA A 270 4.05 -14.89 16.76
C ALA A 270 4.40 -16.23 16.08
N ASP A 271 5.65 -16.43 15.61
CA ASP A 271 6.10 -17.70 15.01
C ASP A 271 6.11 -18.84 16.01
N ILE A 272 6.56 -18.60 17.25
CA ILE A 272 6.52 -19.59 18.34
C ILE A 272 5.06 -20.00 18.61
N ALA A 273 4.15 -19.05 18.71
CA ALA A 273 2.73 -19.32 18.93
C ALA A 273 2.10 -20.08 17.74
N MET A 274 2.43 -19.72 16.51
CA MET A 274 1.97 -20.44 15.31
C MET A 274 2.50 -21.87 15.26
N TYR A 275 3.77 -22.08 15.65
CA TYR A 275 4.34 -23.42 15.75
C TYR A 275 3.62 -24.28 16.81
N GLU A 276 3.24 -23.69 17.94
CA GLU A 276 2.41 -24.35 18.94
C GLU A 276 1.03 -24.71 18.36
N ALA A 277 0.38 -23.79 17.62
CA ALA A 277 -0.88 -24.07 16.93
C ALA A 277 -0.76 -25.29 16.00
N LYS A 278 0.34 -25.40 15.23
CA LYS A 278 0.61 -26.55 14.34
C LYS A 278 0.78 -27.86 15.11
N ASN A 279 1.45 -27.83 16.26
CA ASN A 279 1.74 -29.03 17.06
C ASN A 279 0.56 -29.50 17.90
N THR A 280 -0.33 -28.59 18.29
CA THR A 280 -1.49 -28.93 19.16
C THR A 280 -2.75 -29.30 18.39
N GLY A 281 -2.65 -29.49 17.06
CA GLY A 281 -3.75 -30.02 16.22
C GLY A 281 -4.16 -29.16 15.04
N ARG A 282 -3.45 -28.08 14.74
CA ARG A 282 -3.70 -27.17 13.61
C ARG A 282 -5.08 -26.48 13.68
N ASP A 283 -5.45 -25.74 12.62
CA ASP A 283 -6.74 -25.05 12.49
C ASP A 283 -7.13 -24.28 13.75
N ARG A 284 -6.23 -23.48 14.29
CA ARG A 284 -6.43 -22.71 15.53
C ARG A 284 -5.59 -21.46 15.60
N VAL A 285 -5.96 -20.59 16.52
CA VAL A 285 -5.22 -19.41 16.94
C VAL A 285 -4.57 -19.70 18.29
N VAL A 286 -3.28 -19.36 18.42
CA VAL A 286 -2.55 -19.35 19.69
C VAL A 286 -1.97 -17.95 19.87
N ALA A 287 -2.20 -17.36 21.05
CA ALA A 287 -1.57 -16.11 21.45
C ALA A 287 -0.23 -16.40 22.14
N SER A 288 0.79 -15.56 21.89
CA SER A 288 2.04 -15.67 22.63
C SER A 288 1.84 -15.22 24.07
N ASP A 289 2.19 -16.06 25.03
CA ASP A 289 2.33 -15.63 26.42
C ASP A 289 3.57 -14.73 26.55
N THR A 290 3.44 -13.63 27.28
CA THR A 290 4.48 -12.59 27.48
C THR A 290 5.77 -13.12 28.14
N PHE A 291 5.80 -14.39 28.59
CA PHE A 291 6.84 -14.97 29.45
C PHE A 291 7.63 -16.18 28.92
N ALA A 292 7.37 -16.69 27.73
CA ALA A 292 8.05 -17.90 27.22
C ALA A 292 9.11 -17.61 26.14
N LEU A 293 10.19 -16.95 26.51
CA LEU A 293 11.42 -16.93 25.70
C LEU A 293 12.32 -18.13 26.10
N THR A 294 12.00 -19.32 25.66
CA THR A 294 12.96 -20.44 25.67
C THR A 294 13.69 -20.50 24.32
N ASP A 295 14.98 -20.65 24.43
CA ASP A 295 16.06 -20.50 23.43
C ASP A 295 16.12 -21.64 22.40
N GLN A 296 15.07 -21.87 21.63
CA GLN A 296 15.10 -22.88 20.56
C GLN A 296 14.32 -22.38 19.33
N HIS A 297 15.04 -21.78 18.37
CA HIS A 297 14.78 -21.96 16.93
C HIS A 297 15.72 -21.08 16.08
N GLU A 298 16.65 -21.72 15.37
CA GLU A 298 17.68 -21.06 14.52
C GLU A 298 17.18 -20.52 13.17
N LYS A 299 15.88 -20.64 12.87
CA LYS A 299 15.32 -20.39 11.53
C LYS A 299 15.47 -18.94 11.01
N TRP A 300 15.59 -17.96 11.92
CA TRP A 300 15.68 -16.53 11.57
C TRP A 300 17.09 -15.98 11.39
N ARG A 301 18.15 -16.74 11.66
CA ARG A 301 19.54 -16.29 11.47
C ARG A 301 19.94 -16.06 10.01
N GLY A 302 19.19 -16.60 9.03
CA GLY A 302 19.44 -16.41 7.61
C GLY A 302 18.91 -15.09 7.01
N ILE A 303 18.00 -14.41 7.68
CA ILE A 303 17.21 -13.30 7.12
C ILE A 303 17.89 -11.94 7.33
N ALA A 304 18.57 -11.75 8.47
CA ALA A 304 19.21 -10.48 8.83
C ALA A 304 20.49 -10.16 8.03
N ARG A 305 21.04 -11.09 7.25
CA ARG A 305 22.34 -10.89 6.55
C ARG A 305 22.24 -10.28 5.16
N THR A 306 21.03 -10.06 4.60
CA THR A 306 20.87 -9.53 3.23
C THR A 306 20.51 -8.04 3.15
N THR A 307 20.38 -7.33 4.27
CA THR A 307 19.96 -5.90 4.26
C THR A 307 21.04 -4.92 4.76
N SER A 308 22.31 -5.33 4.85
CA SER A 308 23.39 -4.38 5.17
C SER A 308 23.89 -3.72 3.88
N PRO A 309 23.77 -2.39 3.68
CA PRO A 309 24.33 -1.74 2.52
C PRO A 309 25.85 -1.79 2.64
N ARG A 310 26.56 -2.34 1.65
CA ARG A 310 27.99 -2.20 1.50
C ARG A 310 28.32 -0.70 1.41
N ARG A 311 28.99 -0.18 2.42
CA ARG A 311 29.70 1.10 2.33
C ARG A 311 30.87 0.90 1.36
N GLN A 312 30.86 1.62 0.28
CA GLN A 312 32.03 2.18 -0.43
C GLN A 312 31.69 3.60 -0.82
#